data_89519f73b6e81c80e185b76449915908
#
_entry.id   89519f73b6e81c80e185b76449915908
#
_cell.length_a   1.000
_cell.length_b   1.000
_cell.length_c   1.000
_cell.angle_alpha   90.00
_cell.angle_beta   90.00
_cell.angle_gamma   90.00
#
_symmetry.space_group_name_H-M   'P 1'
#
loop_
_entity.id
_entity.type
_entity.pdbx_description
1 polymer ?
#
loop_
_entity_poly.entity_id
_entity_poly.type
_entity_poly.pdbx_seq_one_letter_code
_entity_poly.pdbx_strand_id
1 'polypeptide(L)'
;MKHSLFILFLAASPFIFAQEAINDSLQELPKAEQKAHRKAQLERTLSKMWELDREDQRGTFKLVEYLPMYIMPFRYTDVPTEQPISLNPDRPIPEWRDYQHVETKFQVSLKAKIMQDAFGKGDVWVAFTQQSYWQMYNGELSRPFRELNYEPELIFTYPLNFSAGNLKMKMIGLSVNHQSNGKEAAHSRSWNRIILSGIFLWNDLMINSRFWWRFSEKAREDDNPDIENYIGRCELGIAYPFRKNVFNLRVRNNLNFNHNRGHIELNWVYPLSRDLRILLQASHGYGDSLIDYNYKQTVVGVGLPS
;
A
#
# COMPACT_ATOMS: atom_id res chain seq x y z
N MET A 1 16.76 -30.25 -23.44
CA MET A 1 16.33 -28.85 -23.13
C MET A 1 16.29 -28.71 -21.61
N LYS A 2 17.23 -27.97 -21.03
CA LYS A 2 17.32 -27.76 -19.57
C LYS A 2 16.37 -26.63 -19.21
N HIS A 3 15.31 -26.91 -18.44
CA HIS A 3 14.44 -25.92 -17.88
C HIS A 3 15.15 -25.31 -16.65
N SER A 4 15.67 -24.10 -16.82
CA SER A 4 16.14 -23.29 -15.68
C SER A 4 14.92 -22.74 -14.94
N LEU A 5 14.68 -23.29 -13.76
CA LEU A 5 13.70 -22.79 -12.81
C LEU A 5 14.24 -21.47 -12.24
N PHE A 6 13.68 -20.33 -12.65
CA PHE A 6 13.95 -19.04 -12.03
C PHE A 6 13.27 -19.04 -10.66
N ILE A 7 14.05 -19.32 -9.62
CA ILE A 7 13.62 -19.08 -8.23
C ILE A 7 13.70 -17.56 -7.99
N LEU A 8 12.54 -16.92 -8.01
CA LEU A 8 12.41 -15.53 -7.60
C LEU A 8 12.62 -15.49 -6.08
N PHE A 9 13.76 -14.95 -5.61
CA PHE A 9 13.96 -14.61 -4.22
C PHE A 9 12.99 -13.46 -3.87
N LEU A 10 11.88 -13.79 -3.24
CA LEU A 10 10.96 -12.82 -2.63
C LEU A 10 11.65 -12.25 -1.37
N ALA A 11 12.12 -11.02 -1.46
CA ALA A 11 12.61 -10.29 -0.31
C ALA A 11 11.44 -9.97 0.65
N ALA A 12 11.63 -10.21 1.93
CA ALA A 12 10.57 -10.05 2.93
C ALA A 12 10.14 -8.58 3.12
N SER A 13 8.85 -8.35 3.20
CA SER A 13 8.22 -7.04 3.39
C SER A 13 8.68 -6.31 4.66
N PRO A 14 8.99 -5.00 4.62
CA PRO A 14 9.35 -4.22 5.81
C PRO A 14 8.23 -4.16 6.86
N PHE A 15 6.95 -4.32 6.47
CA PHE A 15 5.86 -4.54 7.42
C PHE A 15 5.94 -5.91 8.10
N ILE A 16 6.66 -6.86 7.51
CA ILE A 16 6.90 -8.21 8.02
C ILE A 16 8.13 -8.24 8.92
N PHE A 17 9.14 -7.35 8.72
CA PHE A 17 10.29 -7.22 9.64
C PHE A 17 9.91 -6.80 11.07
N ALA A 18 8.73 -6.20 11.29
CA ALA A 18 8.20 -6.02 12.63
C ALA A 18 7.99 -7.37 13.37
N GLN A 19 8.08 -8.47 12.65
CA GLN A 19 7.83 -9.83 13.14
C GLN A 19 9.08 -10.69 13.33
N GLU A 20 10.27 -10.25 12.86
CA GLU A 20 11.50 -10.95 13.19
C GLU A 20 11.71 -10.93 14.70
N ALA A 21 11.40 -12.07 15.34
CA ALA A 21 11.68 -12.38 16.72
C ALA A 21 10.81 -11.71 17.82
N ILE A 22 9.50 -11.88 17.77
CA ILE A 22 8.83 -12.13 19.05
C ILE A 22 9.16 -13.59 19.39
N ASN A 23 10.36 -13.80 19.89
CA ASN A 23 10.84 -15.08 20.36
C ASN A 23 9.92 -15.56 21.50
N ASP A 24 9.64 -16.84 21.62
CA ASP A 24 8.84 -17.41 22.73
C ASP A 24 9.41 -17.01 24.12
N SER A 25 10.71 -16.73 24.20
CA SER A 25 11.39 -16.15 25.38
C SER A 25 10.84 -14.78 25.85
N LEU A 26 10.20 -13.99 24.99
CA LEU A 26 9.59 -12.71 25.38
C LEU A 26 8.26 -12.90 26.13
N GLN A 27 7.60 -14.05 26.00
CA GLN A 27 6.34 -14.30 26.70
C GLN A 27 6.55 -14.49 28.21
N GLU A 28 7.75 -14.84 28.63
CA GLU A 28 8.14 -15.01 30.04
C GLU A 28 8.50 -13.69 30.73
N LEU A 29 8.74 -12.60 29.96
CA LEU A 29 9.09 -11.30 30.49
C LEU A 29 7.89 -10.58 31.12
N PRO A 30 8.13 -9.68 32.10
CA PRO A 30 7.09 -8.78 32.62
C PRO A 30 6.45 -7.94 31.49
N LYS A 31 5.15 -7.66 31.59
CA LYS A 31 4.39 -6.92 30.56
C LYS A 31 5.03 -5.58 30.15
N ALA A 32 5.67 -4.89 31.12
CA ALA A 32 6.37 -3.61 30.86
C ALA A 32 7.58 -3.81 29.95
N GLU A 33 8.37 -4.87 30.20
CA GLU A 33 9.56 -5.21 29.40
C GLU A 33 9.17 -5.69 27.99
N GLN A 34 8.10 -6.51 27.88
CA GLN A 34 7.54 -6.90 26.59
C GLN A 34 7.14 -5.67 25.75
N LYS A 35 6.50 -4.66 26.39
CA LYS A 35 6.11 -3.42 25.72
C LYS A 35 7.33 -2.60 25.27
N ALA A 36 8.33 -2.47 26.14
CA ALA A 36 9.56 -1.76 25.80
C ALA A 36 10.29 -2.43 24.62
N HIS A 37 10.38 -3.76 24.63
CA HIS A 37 11.00 -4.53 23.55
C HIS A 37 10.27 -4.36 22.21
N ARG A 38 8.92 -4.47 22.19
CA ARG A 38 8.14 -4.22 20.97
C ARG A 38 8.35 -2.82 20.43
N LYS A 39 8.38 -1.81 21.31
CA LYS A 39 8.63 -0.42 20.92
C LYS A 39 10.02 -0.26 20.27
N ALA A 40 11.06 -0.80 20.89
CA ALA A 40 12.43 -0.76 20.34
C ALA A 40 12.51 -1.48 18.98
N GLN A 41 11.82 -2.60 18.82
CA GLN A 41 11.75 -3.35 17.57
C GLN A 41 11.05 -2.54 16.47
N LEU A 42 9.93 -1.88 16.76
CA LEU A 42 9.24 -1.00 15.81
C LEU A 42 10.11 0.18 15.39
N GLU A 43 10.81 0.83 16.33
CA GLU A 43 11.76 1.91 16.02
C GLU A 43 12.86 1.44 15.08
N ARG A 44 13.45 0.29 15.37
CA ARG A 44 14.51 -0.31 14.55
C ARG A 44 14.02 -0.72 13.17
N THR A 45 12.84 -1.34 13.08
CA THR A 45 12.23 -1.70 11.79
C THR A 45 11.99 -0.47 10.93
N LEU A 46 11.44 0.58 11.52
CA LEU A 46 11.19 1.83 10.81
C LEU A 46 12.48 2.50 10.34
N SER A 47 13.52 2.51 11.18
CA SER A 47 14.83 3.05 10.81
C SER A 47 15.40 2.28 9.62
N LYS A 48 15.43 0.95 9.66
CA LYS A 48 15.88 0.10 8.55
C LYS A 48 15.08 0.30 7.26
N MET A 49 13.77 0.52 7.36
CA MET A 49 12.90 0.71 6.21
C MET A 49 13.19 2.02 5.46
N TRP A 50 13.45 3.09 6.19
CA TRP A 50 13.66 4.42 5.65
C TRP A 50 15.08 4.96 5.84
N GLU A 51 15.99 4.11 6.38
CA GLU A 51 17.40 4.45 6.62
C GLU A 51 17.55 5.73 7.44
N LEU A 52 16.73 5.85 8.52
CA LEU A 52 16.66 7.07 9.32
C LEU A 52 17.89 7.28 10.21
N ASP A 53 18.52 6.20 10.64
CA ASP A 53 19.73 6.23 11.44
C ASP A 53 20.96 5.95 10.55
N ARG A 54 22.09 6.55 10.87
CA ARG A 54 23.32 6.44 10.06
C ARG A 54 23.80 4.99 9.88
N GLU A 55 23.63 4.17 10.90
CA GLU A 55 24.00 2.75 10.89
C GLU A 55 23.15 1.89 9.96
N ASP A 56 21.93 2.35 9.64
CA ASP A 56 21.00 1.65 8.74
C ASP A 56 21.15 2.11 7.28
N GLN A 57 21.99 3.12 7.01
CA GLN A 57 22.18 3.66 5.66
C GLN A 57 22.91 2.65 4.75
N ARG A 58 22.26 2.29 3.65
CA ARG A 58 22.77 1.34 2.64
C ARG A 58 23.42 2.02 1.43
N GLY A 59 23.35 3.37 1.36
CA GLY A 59 23.80 4.15 0.23
C GLY A 59 22.76 4.23 -0.89
N THR A 60 23.17 4.82 -2.02
CA THR A 60 22.28 5.08 -3.17
C THR A 60 22.16 3.90 -4.13
N PHE A 61 21.10 3.91 -4.98
CA PHE A 61 20.83 2.97 -6.08
C PHE A 61 20.67 1.50 -5.67
N LYS A 62 20.25 1.25 -4.43
CA LYS A 62 19.87 -0.08 -3.96
C LYS A 62 18.36 -0.21 -3.96
N LEU A 63 17.86 -1.22 -4.66
CA LEU A 63 16.43 -1.55 -4.67
C LEU A 63 16.06 -2.22 -3.34
N VAL A 64 15.03 -1.65 -2.71
CA VAL A 64 14.44 -2.16 -1.48
C VAL A 64 12.93 -2.10 -1.59
N GLU A 65 12.25 -2.89 -0.80
CA GLU A 65 10.80 -2.87 -0.73
C GLU A 65 10.28 -1.51 -0.23
N TYR A 66 9.16 -1.06 -0.81
CA TYR A 66 8.50 0.21 -0.44
C TYR A 66 7.19 -0.02 0.30
N LEU A 67 6.18 -0.55 -0.37
CA LEU A 67 4.91 -0.98 0.22
C LEU A 67 4.88 -2.52 0.29
N PRO A 68 3.98 -3.13 1.07
CA PRO A 68 3.91 -4.59 1.19
C PRO A 68 3.79 -5.27 -0.17
N MET A 69 4.65 -6.25 -0.43
CA MET A 69 4.50 -7.13 -1.58
C MET A 69 3.72 -8.36 -1.17
N TYR A 70 2.83 -8.82 -2.03
CA TYR A 70 2.02 -10.02 -1.78
C TYR A 70 1.46 -10.58 -3.07
N ILE A 71 1.12 -11.85 -3.02
CA ILE A 71 0.22 -12.51 -3.97
C ILE A 71 -1.00 -13.04 -3.22
N MET A 72 -2.18 -12.76 -3.74
CA MET A 72 -3.47 -13.16 -3.21
C MET A 72 -4.19 -13.98 -4.29
N PRO A 73 -3.98 -15.30 -4.33
CA PRO A 73 -4.61 -16.15 -5.33
C PRO A 73 -6.14 -16.07 -5.31
N PHE A 74 -6.71 -15.99 -4.13
CA PHE A 74 -8.16 -15.96 -3.96
C PHE A 74 -8.57 -14.63 -3.32
N ARG A 75 -9.15 -13.77 -4.14
CA ARG A 75 -9.73 -12.48 -3.75
C ARG A 75 -11.16 -12.44 -4.30
N TYR A 76 -12.11 -12.39 -3.40
CA TYR A 76 -13.54 -12.28 -3.71
C TYR A 76 -14.01 -10.84 -3.56
N THR A 77 -14.81 -10.35 -4.51
CA THR A 77 -15.56 -9.09 -4.40
C THR A 77 -17.06 -9.37 -4.48
N ASP A 78 -17.85 -8.65 -3.68
CA ASP A 78 -19.32 -8.75 -3.69
C ASP A 78 -19.94 -8.21 -4.98
N VAL A 79 -19.30 -7.20 -5.59
CA VAL A 79 -19.77 -6.56 -6.82
C VAL A 79 -18.61 -6.40 -7.80
N PRO A 80 -18.40 -7.31 -8.75
CA PRO A 80 -17.44 -7.09 -9.83
C PRO A 80 -17.90 -5.92 -10.71
N THR A 81 -16.97 -5.04 -11.09
CA THR A 81 -17.29 -3.91 -11.95
C THR A 81 -17.22 -4.34 -13.40
N GLU A 82 -18.36 -4.71 -13.96
CA GLU A 82 -18.50 -5.26 -15.33
C GLU A 82 -18.45 -4.18 -16.39
N GLN A 83 -18.89 -2.96 -16.06
CA GLN A 83 -18.90 -1.80 -16.94
C GLN A 83 -18.43 -0.55 -16.20
N PRO A 84 -17.10 -0.33 -16.08
CA PRO A 84 -16.53 0.77 -15.30
C PRO A 84 -16.67 2.11 -16.00
N ILE A 85 -17.67 2.90 -15.65
CA ILE A 85 -17.99 4.19 -16.26
C ILE A 85 -17.14 5.30 -15.65
N SER A 86 -16.55 6.16 -16.50
CA SER A 86 -15.99 7.44 -16.09
C SER A 86 -17.10 8.47 -15.86
N LEU A 87 -16.90 9.40 -14.92
CA LEU A 87 -17.79 10.54 -14.74
C LEU A 87 -17.50 11.69 -15.73
N ASN A 88 -16.47 11.57 -16.57
CA ASN A 88 -16.24 12.48 -17.67
C ASN A 88 -17.22 12.15 -18.81
N PRO A 89 -18.14 13.10 -19.19
CA PRO A 89 -19.15 12.85 -20.22
C PRO A 89 -18.57 12.67 -21.63
N ASP A 90 -17.32 13.14 -21.86
CA ASP A 90 -16.63 13.00 -23.14
C ASP A 90 -15.98 11.62 -23.32
N ARG A 91 -16.00 10.77 -22.26
CA ARG A 91 -15.47 9.41 -22.35
C ARG A 91 -16.54 8.43 -22.82
N PRO A 92 -16.22 7.52 -23.76
CA PRO A 92 -17.17 6.51 -24.19
C PRO A 92 -17.54 5.57 -23.06
N ILE A 93 -18.74 5.01 -23.10
CA ILE A 93 -19.15 3.96 -22.18
C ILE A 93 -18.47 2.66 -22.63
N PRO A 94 -17.73 1.97 -21.72
CA PRO A 94 -17.07 0.72 -22.07
C PRO A 94 -18.07 -0.39 -22.36
N GLU A 95 -17.65 -1.41 -23.09
CA GLU A 95 -18.42 -2.63 -23.25
C GLU A 95 -18.59 -3.35 -21.91
N TRP A 96 -19.76 -3.93 -21.71
CA TRP A 96 -20.02 -4.81 -20.57
C TRP A 96 -19.18 -6.08 -20.70
N ARG A 97 -18.62 -6.56 -19.58
CA ARG A 97 -17.84 -7.79 -19.51
C ARG A 97 -18.20 -8.59 -18.28
N ASP A 98 -18.47 -9.88 -18.47
CA ASP A 98 -18.82 -10.81 -17.40
C ASP A 98 -17.58 -11.17 -16.55
N TYR A 99 -17.19 -10.25 -15.66
CA TYR A 99 -16.10 -10.49 -14.72
C TYR A 99 -16.58 -11.35 -13.55
N GLN A 100 -15.77 -12.34 -13.18
CA GLN A 100 -16.06 -13.19 -12.03
C GLN A 100 -15.80 -12.46 -10.72
N HIS A 101 -16.53 -12.87 -9.68
CA HIS A 101 -16.34 -12.37 -8.31
C HIS A 101 -14.98 -12.72 -7.72
N VAL A 102 -14.38 -13.83 -8.18
CA VAL A 102 -13.06 -14.30 -7.70
C VAL A 102 -12.00 -13.97 -8.72
N GLU A 103 -10.94 -13.30 -8.25
CA GLU A 103 -9.76 -12.99 -9.06
C GLU A 103 -8.48 -13.15 -8.23
N THR A 104 -7.34 -13.15 -8.90
CA THR A 104 -6.03 -13.09 -8.25
C THR A 104 -5.57 -11.63 -8.19
N LYS A 105 -5.09 -11.18 -7.02
CA LYS A 105 -4.47 -9.87 -6.86
C LYS A 105 -3.02 -10.04 -6.44
N PHE A 106 -2.11 -9.26 -7.00
CA PHE A 106 -0.75 -9.16 -6.48
C PHE A 106 -0.25 -7.72 -6.53
N GLN A 107 0.67 -7.42 -5.62
CA GLN A 107 1.33 -6.13 -5.53
C GLN A 107 2.84 -6.31 -5.48
N VAL A 108 3.53 -5.56 -6.32
CA VAL A 108 4.98 -5.40 -6.30
C VAL A 108 5.27 -3.93 -6.04
N SER A 109 6.15 -3.64 -5.08
CA SER A 109 6.45 -2.27 -4.70
C SER A 109 7.90 -2.13 -4.25
N LEU A 110 8.65 -1.32 -4.97
CA LEU A 110 10.08 -1.13 -4.75
C LEU A 110 10.41 0.36 -4.69
N LYS A 111 11.48 0.69 -3.98
CA LYS A 111 12.09 2.02 -3.98
C LYS A 111 13.60 1.93 -4.02
N ALA A 112 14.23 3.02 -4.50
CA ALA A 112 15.68 3.20 -4.43
C ALA A 112 15.99 4.64 -4.00
N LYS A 113 16.96 4.79 -3.09
CA LYS A 113 17.50 6.10 -2.73
C LYS A 113 18.35 6.60 -3.89
N ILE A 114 18.06 7.79 -4.41
CA ILE A 114 18.83 8.42 -5.49
C ILE A 114 19.71 9.56 -4.99
N MET A 115 19.38 10.15 -3.83
CA MET A 115 20.21 11.16 -3.18
C MET A 115 20.13 10.97 -1.67
N GLN A 116 21.28 11.01 -1.02
CA GLN A 116 21.44 10.91 0.42
C GLN A 116 21.85 12.26 1.00
N ASP A 117 21.46 12.53 2.25
CA ASP A 117 21.79 13.76 2.98
C ASP A 117 21.38 15.06 2.27
N ALA A 118 20.35 15.04 1.42
CA ALA A 118 19.79 16.23 0.82
C ALA A 118 19.32 17.21 1.91
N PHE A 119 19.71 18.49 1.78
CA PHE A 119 19.45 19.52 2.79
C PHE A 119 19.93 19.15 4.21
N GLY A 120 21.02 18.38 4.28
CA GLY A 120 21.76 18.05 5.51
C GLY A 120 21.39 16.72 6.17
N LYS A 121 20.17 16.23 6.03
CA LYS A 121 19.71 14.94 6.62
C LYS A 121 18.63 14.25 5.82
N GLY A 122 18.08 14.90 4.81
CA GLY A 122 16.98 14.34 4.03
C GLY A 122 17.49 13.39 2.96
N ASP A 123 16.66 12.46 2.54
CA ASP A 123 16.93 11.53 1.45
C ASP A 123 15.89 11.69 0.34
N VAL A 124 16.34 11.53 -0.92
CA VAL A 124 15.44 11.50 -2.08
C VAL A 124 15.37 10.07 -2.62
N TRP A 125 14.16 9.60 -2.80
CA TRP A 125 13.85 8.24 -3.27
C TRP A 125 13.03 8.29 -4.53
N VAL A 126 13.23 7.34 -5.41
CA VAL A 126 12.28 6.96 -6.45
C VAL A 126 11.62 5.66 -6.02
N ALA A 127 10.30 5.60 -6.20
CA ALA A 127 9.53 4.41 -5.87
C ALA A 127 8.61 4.05 -7.04
N PHE A 128 8.26 2.79 -7.12
CA PHE A 128 7.32 2.29 -8.10
C PHE A 128 6.49 1.18 -7.47
N THR A 129 5.16 1.32 -7.57
CA THR A 129 4.22 0.30 -7.12
C THR A 129 3.36 -0.15 -8.29
N GLN A 130 3.19 -1.45 -8.44
CA GLN A 130 2.26 -2.05 -9.38
C GLN A 130 1.28 -2.94 -8.63
N GLN A 131 -0.01 -2.72 -8.88
CA GLN A 131 -1.08 -3.63 -8.45
C GLN A 131 -1.70 -4.27 -9.68
N SER A 132 -1.94 -5.56 -9.61
CA SER A 132 -2.49 -6.35 -10.72
C SER A 132 -3.69 -7.14 -10.24
N TYR A 133 -4.77 -7.05 -10.99
CA TYR A 133 -6.04 -7.73 -10.75
C TYR A 133 -6.29 -8.66 -11.94
N TRP A 134 -6.18 -9.96 -11.73
CA TRP A 134 -6.15 -10.96 -12.78
C TRP A 134 -7.34 -11.91 -12.66
N GLN A 135 -8.17 -11.92 -13.68
CA GLN A 135 -9.32 -12.84 -13.84
C GLN A 135 -8.83 -14.26 -14.17
N MET A 136 -7.89 -14.78 -13.37
CA MET A 136 -7.20 -16.05 -13.64
C MET A 136 -8.15 -17.24 -13.80
N TYR A 137 -9.29 -17.19 -13.14
CA TYR A 137 -10.30 -18.26 -13.15
C TYR A 137 -11.37 -18.08 -14.25
N ASN A 138 -11.40 -16.93 -14.95
CA ASN A 138 -12.37 -16.62 -15.97
C ASN A 138 -11.93 -17.16 -17.34
N GLY A 139 -12.24 -18.43 -17.61
CA GLY A 139 -11.88 -19.09 -18.87
C GLY A 139 -12.62 -18.54 -20.09
N GLU A 140 -13.87 -18.07 -19.92
CA GLU A 140 -14.70 -17.52 -20.98
C GLU A 140 -14.14 -16.25 -21.57
N LEU A 141 -13.55 -15.39 -20.73
CA LEU A 141 -12.85 -14.19 -21.17
C LEU A 141 -11.36 -14.42 -21.47
N SER A 142 -10.90 -15.68 -21.57
CA SER A 142 -9.48 -16.00 -21.82
C SER A 142 -8.52 -15.47 -20.75
N ARG A 143 -8.97 -15.39 -19.50
CA ARG A 143 -8.17 -15.03 -18.31
C ARG A 143 -7.44 -13.69 -18.43
N PRO A 144 -8.13 -12.54 -18.67
CA PRO A 144 -7.46 -11.26 -18.83
C PRO A 144 -6.99 -10.68 -17.50
N PHE A 145 -6.01 -9.79 -17.55
CA PHE A 145 -5.86 -8.80 -16.50
C PHE A 145 -7.01 -7.80 -16.57
N ARG A 146 -7.86 -7.79 -15.54
CA ARG A 146 -8.97 -6.83 -15.45
C ARG A 146 -8.46 -5.43 -15.24
N GLU A 147 -7.45 -5.28 -14.35
CA GLU A 147 -6.86 -3.99 -14.05
C GLU A 147 -5.38 -4.12 -13.68
N LEU A 148 -4.61 -3.12 -14.11
CA LEU A 148 -3.21 -2.92 -13.74
C LEU A 148 -3.07 -1.46 -13.28
N ASN A 149 -2.61 -1.24 -12.06
CA ASN A 149 -2.35 0.11 -11.56
C ASN A 149 -0.84 0.31 -11.40
N TYR A 150 -0.34 1.36 -11.99
CA TYR A 150 1.06 1.77 -11.97
C TYR A 150 1.18 3.07 -11.18
N GLU A 151 2.07 3.11 -10.20
CA GLU A 151 2.22 4.24 -9.30
C GLU A 151 3.71 4.59 -9.11
N PRO A 152 4.35 5.33 -10.05
CA PRO A 152 5.66 5.93 -9.83
C PRO A 152 5.54 7.12 -8.87
N GLU A 153 6.55 7.25 -7.98
CA GLU A 153 6.60 8.28 -6.95
C GLU A 153 8.04 8.80 -6.77
N LEU A 154 8.21 10.12 -6.71
CA LEU A 154 9.45 10.77 -6.29
C LEU A 154 9.23 11.30 -4.87
N ILE A 155 10.03 10.83 -3.91
CA ILE A 155 9.79 11.06 -2.49
C ILE A 155 11.01 11.75 -1.88
N PHE A 156 10.79 12.87 -1.23
CA PHE A 156 11.74 13.46 -0.29
C PHE A 156 11.33 13.09 1.12
N THR A 157 12.26 12.55 1.90
CA THR A 157 12.05 12.20 3.32
C THR A 157 13.01 12.97 4.20
N TYR A 158 12.52 13.38 5.36
CA TYR A 158 13.34 14.04 6.37
C TYR A 158 13.15 13.37 7.73
N PRO A 159 14.20 12.81 8.34
CA PRO A 159 14.11 12.19 9.66
C PRO A 159 13.85 13.24 10.73
N LEU A 160 12.92 12.94 11.61
CA LEU A 160 12.57 13.79 12.74
C LEU A 160 12.71 12.99 14.05
N ASN A 161 13.04 13.70 15.11
CA ASN A 161 13.07 13.10 16.45
C ASN A 161 12.27 13.99 17.42
N PHE A 162 11.01 14.24 17.05
CA PHE A 162 10.09 15.01 17.87
C PHE A 162 9.25 14.08 18.73
N SER A 163 9.10 14.40 20.02
CA SER A 163 8.33 13.60 20.97
C SER A 163 7.38 14.47 21.77
N ALA A 164 6.11 14.03 21.87
CA ALA A 164 5.09 14.64 22.71
C ALA A 164 4.42 13.52 23.54
N GLY A 165 4.84 13.36 24.79
CA GLY A 165 4.42 12.25 25.62
C GLY A 165 4.81 10.89 25.01
N ASN A 166 3.82 10.03 24.75
CA ASN A 166 4.04 8.71 24.16
C ASN A 166 4.08 8.71 22.62
N LEU A 167 3.78 9.85 21.99
CA LEU A 167 3.81 10.01 20.54
C LEU A 167 5.20 10.48 20.11
N LYS A 168 5.82 9.76 19.19
CA LYS A 168 7.08 10.12 18.54
C LYS A 168 6.85 10.28 17.05
N MET A 169 7.18 11.44 16.49
CA MET A 169 7.25 11.65 15.04
C MET A 169 8.66 11.31 14.58
N LYS A 170 8.78 10.34 13.70
CA LYS A 170 10.08 9.79 13.26
C LYS A 170 10.50 10.32 11.89
N MET A 171 9.54 10.64 11.03
CA MET A 171 9.80 11.08 9.66
C MET A 171 8.64 11.92 9.14
N ILE A 172 8.99 12.93 8.32
CA ILE A 172 8.08 13.62 7.41
C ILE A 172 8.54 13.37 5.98
N GLY A 173 7.60 13.28 5.05
CA GLY A 173 7.88 13.09 3.64
C GLY A 173 7.01 13.99 2.76
N LEU A 174 7.58 14.40 1.64
CA LEU A 174 6.86 15.11 0.58
C LEU A 174 7.12 14.36 -0.73
N SER A 175 6.06 14.04 -1.47
CA SER A 175 6.23 13.34 -2.73
C SER A 175 5.38 13.89 -3.85
N VAL A 176 5.87 13.69 -5.09
CA VAL A 176 5.10 13.82 -6.33
C VAL A 176 4.81 12.42 -6.81
N ASN A 177 3.54 12.16 -7.05
CA ASN A 177 3.00 10.84 -7.32
C ASN A 177 2.13 10.90 -8.58
N HIS A 178 2.37 9.98 -9.50
CA HIS A 178 1.48 9.68 -10.62
C HIS A 178 0.86 8.31 -10.39
N GLN A 179 -0.41 8.17 -10.70
CA GLN A 179 -1.06 6.85 -10.72
C GLN A 179 -1.90 6.74 -11.97
N SER A 180 -1.74 5.63 -12.70
CA SER A 180 -2.49 5.35 -13.93
C SER A 180 -2.69 3.85 -14.12
N ASN A 181 -3.65 3.49 -14.98
CA ASN A 181 -3.87 2.09 -15.33
C ASN A 181 -3.36 1.71 -16.72
N GLY A 182 -2.78 2.65 -17.47
CA GLY A 182 -2.19 2.41 -18.79
C GLY A 182 -3.19 1.96 -19.86
N LYS A 183 -4.49 2.18 -19.64
CA LYS A 183 -5.55 1.83 -20.58
C LYS A 183 -5.95 3.05 -21.41
N GLU A 184 -6.69 2.79 -22.50
CA GLU A 184 -7.15 3.80 -23.44
C GLU A 184 -8.65 4.07 -23.31
N ALA A 185 -9.05 5.25 -23.79
CA ALA A 185 -10.44 5.68 -23.99
C ALA A 185 -11.33 5.45 -22.75
N ALA A 186 -12.36 4.63 -22.89
CA ALA A 186 -13.35 4.37 -21.85
C ALA A 186 -12.78 3.80 -20.54
N HIS A 187 -11.65 3.10 -20.63
CA HIS A 187 -11.04 2.40 -19.50
C HIS A 187 -9.88 3.19 -18.88
N SER A 188 -9.44 4.31 -19.49
CA SER A 188 -8.34 5.12 -18.98
C SER A 188 -8.68 5.73 -17.62
N ARG A 189 -7.77 5.59 -16.67
CA ARG A 189 -7.81 6.27 -15.37
C ARG A 189 -6.41 6.72 -15.01
N SER A 190 -6.29 7.99 -14.63
CA SER A 190 -5.01 8.55 -14.17
C SER A 190 -5.22 9.77 -13.29
N TRP A 191 -4.27 10.05 -12.45
CA TRP A 191 -4.20 11.30 -11.68
C TRP A 191 -2.80 11.56 -11.15
N ASN A 192 -2.53 12.84 -10.90
CA ASN A 192 -1.27 13.31 -10.34
C ASN A 192 -1.51 13.99 -8.99
N ARG A 193 -0.62 13.76 -8.03
CA ARG A 193 -0.76 14.25 -6.65
C ARG A 193 0.55 14.77 -6.09
N ILE A 194 0.45 15.77 -5.20
CA ILE A 194 1.46 16.03 -4.18
C ILE A 194 0.98 15.37 -2.89
N ILE A 195 1.85 14.64 -2.22
CA ILE A 195 1.52 13.90 -1.00
C ILE A 195 2.44 14.36 0.13
N LEU A 196 1.85 14.83 1.22
CA LEU A 196 2.52 15.04 2.50
C LEU A 196 2.32 13.79 3.35
N SER A 197 3.40 13.21 3.84
CA SER A 197 3.35 12.01 4.68
C SER A 197 4.05 12.22 6.01
N GLY A 198 3.63 11.46 7.02
CA GLY A 198 4.26 11.44 8.33
C GLY A 198 4.23 10.05 8.94
N ILE A 199 5.31 9.64 9.60
CA ILE A 199 5.35 8.38 10.33
C ILE A 199 5.54 8.65 11.81
N PHE A 200 4.67 8.05 12.60
CA PHE A 200 4.61 8.21 14.04
C PHE A 200 4.67 6.86 14.74
N LEU A 201 5.24 6.85 15.91
CA LEU A 201 5.15 5.75 16.85
C LEU A 201 4.35 6.20 18.07
N TRP A 202 3.30 5.47 18.40
CA TRP A 202 2.50 5.71 19.59
C TRP A 202 2.39 4.43 20.41
N ASN A 203 3.13 4.38 21.52
CA ASN A 203 3.34 3.16 22.29
C ASN A 203 3.94 2.04 21.41
N ASP A 204 3.15 0.99 21.12
CA ASP A 204 3.48 -0.16 20.29
C ASP A 204 2.71 -0.16 18.95
N LEU A 205 2.23 1.02 18.53
CA LEU A 205 1.62 1.24 17.22
C LEU A 205 2.57 2.03 16.33
N MET A 206 2.66 1.63 15.07
CA MET A 206 3.23 2.45 14.01
C MET A 206 2.09 3.05 13.21
N ILE A 207 2.10 4.37 13.07
CA ILE A 207 1.07 5.14 12.38
C ILE A 207 1.71 5.83 11.19
N ASN A 208 1.17 5.61 10.01
CA ASN A 208 1.52 6.31 8.79
C ASN A 208 0.33 7.17 8.35
N SER A 209 0.56 8.46 8.15
CA SER A 209 -0.45 9.37 7.63
C SER A 209 0.00 9.92 6.28
N ARG A 210 -0.94 10.00 5.35
CA ARG A 210 -0.73 10.60 4.02
C ARG A 210 -1.89 11.55 3.74
N PHE A 211 -1.57 12.78 3.31
CA PHE A 211 -2.53 13.77 2.83
C PHE A 211 -2.10 14.18 1.44
N TRP A 212 -3.04 14.31 0.51
CA TRP A 212 -2.69 14.63 -0.85
C TRP A 212 -3.60 15.68 -1.47
N TRP A 213 -3.02 16.38 -2.42
CA TRP A 213 -3.67 17.36 -3.28
C TRP A 213 -3.47 16.92 -4.72
N ARG A 214 -4.56 16.81 -5.44
CA ARG A 214 -4.56 16.47 -6.85
C ARG A 214 -4.16 17.67 -7.69
N PHE A 215 -3.36 17.45 -8.73
CA PHE A 215 -3.19 18.43 -9.80
C PHE A 215 -4.45 18.46 -10.65
N SER A 216 -5.01 19.65 -10.89
CA SER A 216 -6.18 19.82 -11.75
C SER A 216 -5.80 19.56 -13.20
N GLU A 217 -6.65 18.84 -13.91
CA GLU A 217 -6.56 18.57 -15.33
C GLU A 217 -7.69 19.32 -16.06
N LYS A 218 -7.53 19.53 -17.37
CA LYS A 218 -8.59 20.13 -18.18
C LYS A 218 -9.78 19.15 -18.25
N ALA A 219 -11.00 19.66 -18.19
CA ALA A 219 -12.20 18.84 -18.11
C ALA A 219 -12.30 17.76 -19.21
N ARG A 220 -11.83 18.05 -20.44
CA ARG A 220 -11.83 17.08 -21.55
C ARG A 220 -10.73 16.01 -21.45
N GLU A 221 -9.64 16.32 -20.74
CA GLU A 221 -8.47 15.45 -20.59
C GLU A 221 -8.58 14.59 -19.32
N ASP A 222 -9.38 15.02 -18.35
CA ASP A 222 -9.56 14.36 -17.07
C ASP A 222 -10.32 13.03 -17.21
N ASP A 223 -9.62 11.92 -17.03
CA ASP A 223 -10.19 10.58 -17.13
C ASP A 223 -11.15 10.24 -15.97
N ASN A 224 -11.01 10.92 -14.85
CA ASN A 224 -11.74 10.62 -13.62
C ASN A 224 -11.94 11.89 -12.76
N PRO A 225 -12.82 12.83 -13.20
CA PRO A 225 -12.92 14.18 -12.64
C PRO A 225 -13.21 14.22 -11.15
N ASP A 226 -13.93 13.27 -10.59
CA ASP A 226 -14.32 13.25 -9.18
C ASP A 226 -13.59 12.23 -8.32
N ILE A 227 -12.42 11.77 -8.76
CA ILE A 227 -11.67 10.71 -8.07
C ILE A 227 -11.40 10.99 -6.59
N GLU A 228 -11.12 12.26 -6.23
CA GLU A 228 -10.89 12.67 -4.83
C GLU A 228 -12.14 12.53 -3.96
N ASN A 229 -13.33 12.58 -4.55
CA ASN A 229 -14.59 12.41 -3.82
C ASN A 229 -14.85 10.95 -3.44
N TYR A 230 -14.15 10.00 -4.07
CA TYR A 230 -14.30 8.57 -3.84
C TYR A 230 -13.05 7.96 -3.18
N ILE A 231 -11.87 8.07 -3.79
CA ILE A 231 -10.62 7.55 -3.22
C ILE A 231 -10.24 8.33 -1.97
N GLY A 232 -10.54 9.64 -1.93
CA GLY A 232 -10.29 10.48 -0.77
C GLY A 232 -9.17 11.49 -0.96
N ARG A 233 -8.84 12.17 0.15
CA ARG A 233 -7.77 13.18 0.27
C ARG A 233 -6.76 12.83 1.35
N CYS A 234 -7.01 11.77 2.09
CA CYS A 234 -6.08 11.29 3.12
C CYS A 234 -6.13 9.78 3.27
N GLU A 235 -5.07 9.24 3.82
CA GLU A 235 -4.95 7.85 4.25
C GLU A 235 -4.27 7.80 5.62
N LEU A 236 -4.81 6.97 6.50
CA LEU A 236 -4.23 6.61 7.77
C LEU A 236 -3.97 5.11 7.77
N GLY A 237 -2.72 4.73 7.96
CA GLY A 237 -2.29 3.35 8.17
C GLY A 237 -1.86 3.15 9.62
N ILE A 238 -2.31 2.06 10.25
CA ILE A 238 -1.92 1.68 11.61
C ILE A 238 -1.44 0.25 11.58
N ALA A 239 -0.19 0.01 12.00
CA ALA A 239 0.37 -1.32 12.16
C ALA A 239 0.51 -1.65 13.64
N TYR A 240 0.02 -2.82 14.02
CA TYR A 240 0.07 -3.33 15.39
C TYR A 240 0.61 -4.77 15.40
N PRO A 241 1.85 -4.97 15.85
CA PRO A 241 2.39 -6.31 16.08
C PRO A 241 1.83 -6.85 17.42
N PHE A 242 1.19 -8.01 17.35
CA PHE A 242 0.65 -8.68 18.52
C PHE A 242 1.09 -10.15 18.56
N ARG A 243 1.98 -10.50 19.48
CA ARG A 243 2.65 -11.82 19.54
C ARG A 243 3.30 -12.13 18.19
N LYS A 244 2.89 -13.23 17.54
CA LYS A 244 3.37 -13.65 16.22
C LYS A 244 2.56 -13.07 15.06
N ASN A 245 1.55 -12.24 15.34
CA ASN A 245 0.64 -11.66 14.36
C ASN A 245 0.99 -10.22 14.06
N VAL A 246 0.68 -9.76 12.85
CA VAL A 246 0.68 -8.33 12.52
C VAL A 246 -0.70 -7.96 11.98
N PHE A 247 -1.29 -6.94 12.58
CA PHE A 247 -2.53 -6.35 12.11
C PHE A 247 -2.22 -5.00 11.49
N ASN A 248 -2.73 -4.77 10.28
CA ASN A 248 -2.64 -3.47 9.60
C ASN A 248 -4.06 -2.99 9.29
N LEU A 249 -4.40 -1.83 9.79
CA LEU A 249 -5.62 -1.11 9.44
C LEU A 249 -5.23 0.04 8.51
N ARG A 250 -5.90 0.17 7.38
CA ARG A 250 -5.76 1.28 6.44
C ARG A 250 -7.12 1.92 6.22
N VAL A 251 -7.19 3.23 6.39
CA VAL A 251 -8.43 4.00 6.22
C VAL A 251 -8.14 5.16 5.29
N ARG A 252 -8.91 5.29 4.21
CA ARG A 252 -8.94 6.47 3.34
C ARG A 252 -10.23 7.23 3.54
N ASN A 253 -10.18 8.55 3.39
CA ASN A 253 -11.35 9.41 3.55
C ASN A 253 -11.27 10.64 2.64
N ASN A 254 -12.42 11.07 2.12
CA ASN A 254 -12.51 12.26 1.26
C ASN A 254 -12.59 13.58 2.03
N LEU A 255 -12.68 13.54 3.36
CA LEU A 255 -12.80 14.69 4.26
C LEU A 255 -14.00 15.61 3.94
N ASN A 256 -15.00 15.09 3.22
CA ASN A 256 -16.25 15.80 2.94
C ASN A 256 -17.35 15.28 3.87
N PHE A 257 -17.64 16.03 4.91
CA PHE A 257 -18.60 15.61 5.96
C PHE A 257 -20.05 15.60 5.48
N ASN A 258 -20.39 16.30 4.38
CA ASN A 258 -21.74 16.28 3.80
C ASN A 258 -21.95 15.05 2.90
N HIS A 259 -20.91 14.60 2.22
CA HIS A 259 -20.91 13.43 1.34
C HIS A 259 -19.69 12.55 1.63
N ASN A 260 -19.66 12.03 2.87
CA ASN A 260 -18.53 11.25 3.33
C ASN A 260 -18.39 9.94 2.58
N ARG A 261 -17.23 9.72 1.98
CA ARG A 261 -16.83 8.48 1.30
C ARG A 261 -15.42 8.12 1.71
N GLY A 262 -15.14 6.84 1.69
CA GLY A 262 -13.84 6.35 2.06
C GLY A 262 -13.71 4.85 1.81
N HIS A 263 -12.63 4.31 2.31
CA HIS A 263 -12.29 2.89 2.22
C HIS A 263 -11.60 2.47 3.50
N ILE A 264 -11.99 1.32 4.01
CA ILE A 264 -11.33 0.68 5.15
C ILE A 264 -10.79 -0.67 4.70
N GLU A 265 -9.57 -0.99 5.08
CA GLU A 265 -8.92 -2.27 4.80
C GLU A 265 -8.23 -2.77 6.05
N LEU A 266 -8.52 -4.02 6.41
CA LEU A 266 -7.87 -4.75 7.49
C LEU A 266 -7.05 -5.90 6.90
N ASN A 267 -5.77 -5.93 7.24
CA ASN A 267 -4.85 -7.01 6.89
C ASN A 267 -4.40 -7.71 8.16
N TRP A 268 -4.46 -9.03 8.18
CA TRP A 268 -3.93 -9.88 9.22
C TRP A 268 -2.88 -10.82 8.64
N VAL A 269 -1.63 -10.65 9.08
CA VAL A 269 -0.53 -11.55 8.73
C VAL A 269 -0.33 -12.53 9.88
N TYR A 270 -0.51 -13.81 9.59
CA TYR A 270 -0.37 -14.92 10.51
C TYR A 270 0.78 -15.84 10.09
N PRO A 271 1.77 -16.12 10.95
CA PRO A 271 2.83 -17.08 10.67
C PRO A 271 2.30 -18.50 10.80
N LEU A 272 2.30 -19.24 9.69
CA LEU A 272 1.92 -20.64 9.67
C LEU A 272 3.11 -21.55 10.06
N SER A 273 4.31 -21.15 9.63
CA SER A 273 5.58 -21.81 9.99
C SER A 273 6.69 -20.75 10.14
N ARG A 274 7.96 -21.18 10.25
CA ARG A 274 9.12 -20.27 10.27
C ARG A 274 9.20 -19.41 9.01
N ASP A 275 8.94 -20.04 7.85
CA ASP A 275 9.18 -19.45 6.53
C ASP A 275 7.89 -19.17 5.75
N LEU A 276 6.73 -19.56 6.28
CA LEU A 276 5.44 -19.38 5.63
C LEU A 276 4.50 -18.53 6.46
N ARG A 277 4.01 -17.46 5.84
CA ARG A 277 2.99 -16.57 6.41
C ARG A 277 1.77 -16.52 5.52
N ILE A 278 0.62 -16.34 6.13
CA ILE A 278 -0.65 -16.14 5.43
C ILE A 278 -1.09 -14.69 5.67
N LEU A 279 -1.54 -14.06 4.60
CA LEU A 279 -2.21 -12.78 4.62
C LEU A 279 -3.72 -12.99 4.46
N LEU A 280 -4.49 -12.53 5.43
CA LEU A 280 -5.94 -12.39 5.32
C LEU A 280 -6.26 -10.90 5.18
N GLN A 281 -7.04 -10.56 4.16
CA GLN A 281 -7.45 -9.19 3.87
C GLN A 281 -8.97 -9.10 3.84
N ALA A 282 -9.52 -8.06 4.45
CA ALA A 282 -10.91 -7.67 4.30
C ALA A 282 -10.96 -6.16 4.07
N SER A 283 -11.76 -5.72 3.11
CA SER A 283 -11.94 -4.29 2.85
C SER A 283 -13.36 -3.95 2.47
N HIS A 284 -13.72 -2.67 2.68
CA HIS A 284 -15.01 -2.12 2.32
C HIS A 284 -14.88 -0.65 1.96
N GLY A 285 -15.52 -0.23 0.88
CA GLY A 285 -15.55 1.16 0.47
C GLY A 285 -15.29 1.36 -1.02
N TYR A 286 -14.84 2.56 -1.37
CA TYR A 286 -14.62 3.00 -2.75
C TYR A 286 -13.15 2.88 -3.15
N GLY A 287 -12.92 2.66 -4.46
CA GLY A 287 -11.58 2.74 -5.04
C GLY A 287 -10.65 1.62 -4.57
N ASP A 288 -11.12 0.38 -4.58
CA ASP A 288 -10.25 -0.78 -4.34
C ASP A 288 -9.16 -0.88 -5.43
N SER A 289 -9.54 -0.60 -6.68
CA SER A 289 -8.61 -0.37 -7.78
C SER A 289 -8.88 0.98 -8.46
N LEU A 290 -8.00 1.41 -9.37
CA LEU A 290 -8.16 2.70 -10.02
C LEU A 290 -9.37 2.72 -10.96
N ILE A 291 -9.64 1.63 -11.67
CA ILE A 291 -10.81 1.55 -12.55
C ILE A 291 -12.12 1.50 -11.75
N ASP A 292 -12.06 1.01 -10.51
CA ASP A 292 -13.19 0.90 -9.59
C ASP A 292 -13.32 2.12 -8.67
N TYR A 293 -12.68 3.26 -9.01
CA TYR A 293 -12.55 4.40 -8.08
C TYR A 293 -13.89 4.88 -7.51
N ASN A 294 -14.96 4.83 -8.31
CA ASN A 294 -16.30 5.28 -7.98
C ASN A 294 -17.29 4.14 -7.64
N TYR A 295 -16.79 2.91 -7.51
CA TYR A 295 -17.60 1.75 -7.10
C TYR A 295 -17.33 1.39 -5.65
N LYS A 296 -18.42 1.12 -4.92
CA LYS A 296 -18.35 0.67 -3.52
C LYS A 296 -18.39 -0.86 -3.50
N GLN A 297 -17.37 -1.45 -2.91
CA GLN A 297 -17.18 -2.91 -2.91
C GLN A 297 -16.85 -3.41 -1.51
N THR A 298 -17.21 -4.66 -1.23
CA THR A 298 -16.72 -5.45 -0.09
C THR A 298 -15.83 -6.55 -0.64
N VAL A 299 -14.62 -6.61 -0.12
CA VAL A 299 -13.61 -7.56 -0.60
C VAL A 299 -13.10 -8.39 0.55
N VAL A 300 -12.91 -9.68 0.30
CA VAL A 300 -12.16 -10.57 1.18
C VAL A 300 -11.14 -11.36 0.38
N GLY A 301 -9.97 -11.60 0.95
CA GLY A 301 -8.92 -12.31 0.25
C GLY A 301 -7.97 -13.05 1.16
N VAL A 302 -7.34 -14.07 0.61
CA VAL A 302 -6.29 -14.86 1.25
C VAL A 302 -5.09 -14.96 0.33
N GLY A 303 -3.91 -14.74 0.89
CA GLY A 303 -2.68 -14.70 0.11
C GLY A 303 -1.43 -14.96 0.94
N LEU A 304 -0.32 -14.74 0.28
CA LEU A 304 1.02 -14.89 0.84
C LEU A 304 1.72 -13.53 0.73
N PRO A 305 2.16 -12.94 1.85
CA PRO A 305 3.03 -11.78 1.83
C PRO A 305 4.47 -12.21 1.53
N SER A 306 5.26 -11.31 0.97
CA SER A 306 6.71 -11.49 0.78
C SER A 306 7.45 -11.64 2.08
#